data_d191272910cb95d119f8cca1a841875f
#
_entry.id   d191272910cb95d119f8cca1a841875f
#
_cell.length_a   1.000
_cell.length_b   1.000
_cell.length_c   1.000
_cell.angle_alpha   90.00
_cell.angle_beta   90.00
_cell.angle_gamma   90.00
#
_symmetry.space_group_name_H-M   'P 1'
#
loop_
_entity.id
_entity.type
_entity.pdbx_description
1 polymer ?
#
loop_
_entity_poly.entity_id
_entity_poly.type
_entity_poly.pdbx_seq_one_letter_code
_entity_poly.pdbx_strand_id
1 'polypeptide(L)'
;MKQRWLVVAIGLPLLLLVLLACPAWATMLLVCVIAGIAAYELLHTAGKNVPTSIYLLTVAAAAAYEVLLYYSEWTFFGTIQTVTVLRWAFLMLLFFTAVHRFGGERPFAFSTLCAAVVGGIVFPAMYSCIFLLRSYADFGRVYVLAPFFIAFAGDALSMYFGMWFGKRKMAPHVSPHKTWAGGFGGPIGSALAMLLLGLIGQKWLGYAPDYARLALVGAVANVFGQLGDLSMSLIKREAGIKDYSHLFLTHGGMLDRFDSTMFIAPVVYFFVAGGIL
;
A
#
# COMPACT_ATOMS: atom_id res chain seq x y z
N MET A 1 -15.24 -16.36 -14.56
CA MET A 1 -16.06 -15.76 -13.48
C MET A 1 -15.90 -16.50 -12.15
N LYS A 2 -15.98 -17.85 -12.08
CA LYS A 2 -15.87 -18.60 -10.80
C LYS A 2 -14.59 -18.32 -9.99
N GLN A 3 -13.43 -18.23 -10.61
CA GLN A 3 -12.16 -17.95 -9.94
C GLN A 3 -12.09 -16.56 -9.29
N ARG A 4 -12.74 -15.56 -9.91
CA ARG A 4 -12.81 -14.20 -9.36
C ARG A 4 -13.59 -14.15 -8.04
N TRP A 5 -14.73 -14.80 -8.02
CA TRP A 5 -15.55 -14.88 -6.80
C TRP A 5 -14.84 -15.65 -5.67
N LEU A 6 -14.06 -16.68 -6.00
CA LEU A 6 -13.33 -17.47 -5.02
C LEU A 6 -12.30 -16.62 -4.28
N VAL A 7 -11.49 -15.83 -5.00
CA VAL A 7 -10.45 -14.96 -4.40
C VAL A 7 -11.08 -13.93 -3.46
N VAL A 8 -12.19 -13.31 -3.86
CA VAL A 8 -12.88 -12.33 -3.01
C VAL A 8 -13.57 -13.02 -1.83
N ALA A 9 -14.24 -14.15 -2.06
CA ALA A 9 -15.00 -14.86 -1.02
C ALA A 9 -14.11 -15.46 0.08
N ILE A 10 -12.85 -15.75 -0.21
CA ILE A 10 -11.88 -16.25 0.79
C ILE A 10 -11.01 -15.11 1.30
N GLY A 11 -10.48 -14.29 0.40
CA GLY A 11 -9.50 -13.24 0.74
C GLY A 11 -10.08 -12.14 1.61
N LEU A 12 -11.30 -11.67 1.32
CA LEU A 12 -11.92 -10.59 2.10
C LEU A 12 -12.27 -11.02 3.54
N PRO A 13 -12.93 -12.17 3.79
CA PRO A 13 -13.14 -12.64 5.16
C PRO A 13 -11.84 -12.91 5.93
N LEU A 14 -10.82 -13.46 5.28
CA LEU A 14 -9.52 -13.69 5.91
C LEU A 14 -8.84 -12.37 6.27
N LEU A 15 -8.87 -11.37 5.38
CA LEU A 15 -8.36 -10.03 5.65
C LEU A 15 -9.09 -9.42 6.86
N LEU A 16 -10.42 -9.42 6.86
CA LEU A 16 -11.21 -8.88 7.97
C LEU A 16 -10.97 -9.63 9.29
N LEU A 17 -10.81 -10.96 9.25
CA LEU A 17 -10.46 -11.74 10.42
C LEU A 17 -9.14 -11.28 11.04
N VAL A 18 -8.10 -11.12 10.21
CA VAL A 18 -6.78 -10.67 10.68
C VAL A 18 -6.85 -9.24 11.22
N LEU A 19 -7.53 -8.32 10.53
CA LEU A 19 -7.59 -6.92 10.92
C LEU A 19 -8.43 -6.67 12.17
N LEU A 20 -9.51 -7.43 12.39
CA LEU A 20 -10.50 -7.15 13.44
C LEU A 20 -10.42 -8.12 14.62
N ALA A 21 -10.26 -9.43 14.36
CA ALA A 21 -10.32 -10.46 15.39
C ALA A 21 -8.96 -10.86 15.97
N CYS A 22 -7.89 -10.81 15.13
CA CYS A 22 -6.56 -11.16 15.59
C CYS A 22 -5.87 -10.00 16.33
N PRO A 23 -4.84 -10.31 17.15
CA PRO A 23 -3.99 -9.30 17.79
C PRO A 23 -3.24 -8.44 16.75
N ALA A 24 -2.78 -7.25 17.14
CA ALA A 24 -2.10 -6.30 16.25
C ALA A 24 -0.83 -6.89 15.58
N TRP A 25 -0.10 -7.79 16.28
CA TRP A 25 1.06 -8.46 15.67
C TRP A 25 0.69 -9.32 14.45
N ALA A 26 -0.53 -9.85 14.38
CA ALA A 26 -0.99 -10.60 13.20
C ALA A 26 -1.21 -9.67 11.99
N THR A 27 -1.66 -8.43 12.23
CA THR A 27 -1.73 -7.40 11.18
C THR A 27 -0.32 -7.03 10.71
N MET A 28 0.65 -6.89 11.61
CA MET A 28 2.05 -6.67 11.25
C MET A 28 2.58 -7.81 10.37
N LEU A 29 2.35 -9.07 10.73
CA LEU A 29 2.77 -10.22 9.90
C LEU A 29 2.11 -10.22 8.53
N LEU A 30 0.82 -9.88 8.45
CA LEU A 30 0.13 -9.73 7.17
C LEU A 30 0.81 -8.65 6.31
N VAL A 31 1.14 -7.52 6.90
CA VAL A 31 1.83 -6.41 6.22
C VAL A 31 3.25 -6.82 5.80
N CYS A 32 4.00 -7.59 6.61
CA CYS A 32 5.29 -8.19 6.23
C CYS A 32 5.18 -9.00 4.93
N VAL A 33 4.15 -9.84 4.83
CA VAL A 33 3.92 -10.68 3.63
C VAL A 33 3.57 -9.80 2.42
N ILE A 34 2.68 -8.83 2.61
CA ILE A 34 2.29 -7.89 1.55
C ILE A 34 3.50 -7.10 1.05
N ALA A 35 4.26 -6.49 1.95
CA ALA A 35 5.44 -5.68 1.62
C ALA A 35 6.54 -6.53 0.94
N GLY A 36 6.79 -7.73 1.42
CA GLY A 36 7.78 -8.64 0.83
C GLY A 36 7.41 -9.06 -0.60
N ILE A 37 6.15 -9.43 -0.85
CA ILE A 37 5.67 -9.78 -2.18
C ILE A 37 5.67 -8.55 -3.09
N ALA A 38 5.22 -7.40 -2.62
CA ALA A 38 5.22 -6.15 -3.36
C ALA A 38 6.64 -5.72 -3.77
N ALA A 39 7.62 -5.88 -2.87
CA ALA A 39 9.02 -5.62 -3.15
C ALA A 39 9.58 -6.55 -4.24
N TYR A 40 9.23 -7.84 -4.17
CA TYR A 40 9.59 -8.81 -5.20
C TYR A 40 8.97 -8.45 -6.56
N GLU A 41 7.66 -8.17 -6.61
CA GLU A 41 6.94 -7.83 -7.84
C GLU A 41 7.49 -6.56 -8.50
N LEU A 42 7.76 -5.51 -7.69
CA LEU A 42 8.35 -4.28 -8.21
C LEU A 42 9.74 -4.53 -8.81
N LEU A 43 10.59 -5.25 -8.07
CA LEU A 43 11.95 -5.55 -8.50
C LEU A 43 11.98 -6.44 -9.74
N HIS A 44 11.04 -7.38 -9.85
CA HIS A 44 10.88 -8.24 -11.02
C HIS A 44 10.43 -7.45 -12.25
N THR A 45 9.59 -6.44 -12.06
CA THR A 45 9.02 -5.62 -13.12
C THR A 45 9.97 -4.53 -13.61
N ALA A 46 10.53 -3.74 -12.69
CA ALA A 46 11.31 -2.55 -13.00
C ALA A 46 12.83 -2.80 -13.01
N GLY A 47 13.29 -3.86 -12.34
CA GLY A 47 14.70 -4.23 -12.29
C GLY A 47 15.19 -4.90 -13.58
N LYS A 48 16.44 -4.61 -13.96
CA LYS A 48 17.10 -5.25 -15.12
C LYS A 48 18.26 -6.09 -14.62
N ASN A 49 18.37 -7.35 -15.09
CA ASN A 49 19.44 -8.29 -14.75
C ASN A 49 19.64 -8.45 -13.23
N VAL A 50 18.55 -8.53 -12.47
CA VAL A 50 18.56 -8.56 -11.01
C VAL A 50 19.14 -9.89 -10.51
N PRO A 51 20.23 -9.85 -9.72
CA PRO A 51 20.76 -11.08 -9.10
C PRO A 51 19.84 -11.59 -8.01
N THR A 52 19.79 -12.90 -7.80
CA THR A 52 18.99 -13.53 -6.74
C THR A 52 19.29 -12.97 -5.35
N SER A 53 20.56 -12.62 -5.08
CA SER A 53 20.95 -12.00 -3.81
C SER A 53 20.24 -10.66 -3.55
N ILE A 54 19.98 -9.86 -4.59
CA ILE A 54 19.27 -8.57 -4.46
C ILE A 54 17.77 -8.79 -4.23
N TYR A 55 17.17 -9.79 -4.87
CA TYR A 55 15.80 -10.18 -4.54
C TYR A 55 15.66 -10.56 -3.07
N LEU A 56 16.50 -11.48 -2.59
CA LEU A 56 16.49 -11.93 -1.20
C LEU A 56 16.74 -10.78 -0.23
N LEU A 57 17.72 -9.93 -0.52
CA LEU A 57 18.06 -8.78 0.32
C LEU A 57 16.89 -7.80 0.40
N THR A 58 16.28 -7.47 -0.74
CA THR A 58 15.18 -6.49 -0.79
C THR A 58 13.92 -7.00 -0.09
N VAL A 59 13.54 -8.25 -0.34
CA VAL A 59 12.40 -8.90 0.32
C VAL A 59 12.64 -9.03 1.83
N ALA A 60 13.83 -9.46 2.23
CA ALA A 60 14.20 -9.56 3.65
C ALA A 60 14.22 -8.18 4.34
N ALA A 61 14.73 -7.14 3.67
CA ALA A 61 14.71 -5.79 4.19
C ALA A 61 13.29 -5.26 4.35
N ALA A 62 12.41 -5.51 3.38
CA ALA A 62 11.00 -5.12 3.45
C ALA A 62 10.28 -5.80 4.62
N ALA A 63 10.46 -7.11 4.81
CA ALA A 63 9.85 -7.84 5.91
C ALA A 63 10.44 -7.42 7.27
N ALA A 64 11.77 -7.30 7.36
CA ALA A 64 12.45 -6.89 8.60
C ALA A 64 12.07 -5.46 9.02
N TYR A 65 11.82 -4.57 8.05
CA TYR A 65 11.35 -3.22 8.31
C TYR A 65 10.06 -3.22 9.16
N GLU A 66 9.07 -4.03 8.78
CA GLU A 66 7.79 -4.11 9.47
C GLU A 66 7.93 -4.62 10.90
N VAL A 67 8.73 -5.69 11.07
CA VAL A 67 9.00 -6.28 12.40
C VAL A 67 9.74 -5.30 13.30
N LEU A 68 10.81 -4.68 12.80
CA LEU A 68 11.60 -3.74 13.58
C LEU A 68 10.85 -2.44 13.91
N LEU A 69 9.94 -2.03 13.04
CA LEU A 69 9.08 -0.88 13.33
C LEU A 69 8.00 -1.23 14.36
N TYR A 70 7.43 -2.42 14.31
CA TYR A 70 6.46 -2.89 15.31
C TYR A 70 7.09 -2.98 16.71
N TYR A 71 8.36 -3.44 16.80
CA TYR A 71 9.16 -3.44 18.03
C TYR A 71 10.04 -2.18 18.10
N SER A 72 9.47 -1.00 17.85
CA SER A 72 10.20 0.28 17.78
C SER A 72 10.92 0.70 19.07
N GLU A 73 10.64 0.05 20.19
CA GLU A 73 11.37 0.20 21.46
C GLU A 73 12.81 -0.31 21.38
N TRP A 74 13.13 -1.14 20.41
CA TRP A 74 14.49 -1.64 20.19
C TRP A 74 15.37 -0.54 19.62
N THR A 75 16.39 -0.15 20.39
CA THR A 75 17.31 0.91 20.02
C THR A 75 18.76 0.43 20.03
N PHE A 76 19.57 0.98 19.13
CA PHE A 76 21.03 0.86 19.15
C PHE A 76 21.58 2.00 20.01
N PHE A 77 22.51 1.66 20.92
CA PHE A 77 23.12 2.61 21.85
C PHE A 77 22.10 3.45 22.66
N GLY A 78 20.88 2.91 22.86
CA GLY A 78 19.83 3.60 23.62
C GLY A 78 19.18 4.82 22.96
N THR A 79 19.55 5.15 21.70
CA THR A 79 19.09 6.38 21.04
C THR A 79 18.62 6.18 19.60
N ILE A 80 19.27 5.30 18.83
CA ILE A 80 18.98 5.11 17.40
C ILE A 80 18.02 3.95 17.23
N GLN A 81 16.86 4.21 16.63
CA GLN A 81 15.91 3.14 16.32
C GLN A 81 16.53 2.10 15.38
N THR A 82 16.35 0.82 15.70
CA THR A 82 16.90 -0.31 14.93
C THR A 82 16.46 -0.30 13.47
N VAL A 83 15.23 0.16 13.19
CA VAL A 83 14.72 0.31 11.81
C VAL A 83 15.54 1.34 11.00
N THR A 84 16.08 2.38 11.65
CA THR A 84 16.94 3.36 11.00
C THR A 84 18.29 2.75 10.63
N VAL A 85 18.85 1.94 11.51
CA VAL A 85 20.10 1.20 11.22
C VAL A 85 19.91 0.23 10.06
N LEU A 86 18.78 -0.50 10.01
CA LEU A 86 18.44 -1.38 8.90
C LEU A 86 18.39 -0.61 7.56
N ARG A 87 17.73 0.55 7.53
CA ARG A 87 17.64 1.38 6.31
C ARG A 87 19.03 1.76 5.79
N TRP A 88 19.90 2.26 6.68
CA TRP A 88 21.26 2.64 6.30
C TRP A 88 22.11 1.45 5.87
N ALA A 89 22.06 0.34 6.59
CA ALA A 89 22.77 -0.88 6.22
C ALA A 89 22.32 -1.41 4.84
N PHE A 90 21.02 -1.45 4.59
CA PHE A 90 20.45 -1.85 3.31
C PHE A 90 20.92 -0.95 2.18
N LEU A 91 20.85 0.39 2.34
CA LEU A 91 21.33 1.34 1.34
C LEU A 91 22.82 1.18 1.05
N MET A 92 23.63 1.10 2.09
CA MET A 92 25.09 0.93 1.93
C MET A 92 25.43 -0.36 1.19
N LEU A 93 24.74 -1.46 1.51
CA LEU A 93 24.92 -2.74 0.84
C LEU A 93 24.51 -2.71 -0.61
N LEU A 94 23.38 -2.03 -0.94
CA LEU A 94 22.93 -1.84 -2.32
C LEU A 94 23.95 -1.02 -3.13
N PHE A 95 24.42 0.12 -2.60
CA PHE A 95 25.41 0.96 -3.28
C PHE A 95 26.75 0.23 -3.45
N PHE A 96 27.21 -0.47 -2.41
CA PHE A 96 28.40 -1.30 -2.50
C PHE A 96 28.27 -2.36 -3.61
N THR A 97 27.14 -3.05 -3.67
CA THR A 97 26.86 -4.05 -4.71
C THR A 97 26.83 -3.43 -6.10
N ALA A 98 26.23 -2.24 -6.24
CA ALA A 98 26.16 -1.51 -7.52
C ALA A 98 27.57 -1.13 -8.01
N VAL A 99 28.41 -0.59 -7.13
CA VAL A 99 29.80 -0.22 -7.46
C VAL A 99 30.63 -1.46 -7.80
N HIS A 100 30.54 -2.52 -7.00
CA HIS A 100 31.32 -3.75 -7.20
C HIS A 100 30.98 -4.45 -8.53
N ARG A 101 29.72 -4.35 -8.99
CA ARG A 101 29.27 -4.96 -10.25
C ARG A 101 29.39 -4.04 -11.46
N PHE A 102 29.81 -2.80 -11.28
CA PHE A 102 29.99 -1.86 -12.39
C PHE A 102 31.12 -2.34 -13.30
N GLY A 103 30.86 -2.40 -14.60
CA GLY A 103 31.82 -2.90 -15.59
C GLY A 103 31.92 -4.42 -15.76
N GLY A 104 31.16 -5.20 -14.98
CA GLY A 104 31.05 -6.65 -15.15
C GLY A 104 30.12 -7.05 -16.32
N GLU A 105 30.06 -8.35 -16.65
CA GLU A 105 29.21 -8.88 -17.73
C GLU A 105 27.72 -8.58 -17.53
N ARG A 106 27.28 -8.44 -16.30
CA ARG A 106 25.88 -8.08 -15.91
C ARG A 106 25.92 -6.91 -14.94
N PRO A 107 26.05 -5.68 -15.43
CA PRO A 107 26.11 -4.49 -14.59
C PRO A 107 24.80 -4.30 -13.81
N PHE A 108 24.94 -3.82 -12.60
CA PHE A 108 23.81 -3.46 -11.74
C PHE A 108 23.22 -2.15 -12.25
N ALA A 109 22.07 -2.23 -12.94
CA ALA A 109 21.44 -1.07 -13.54
C ALA A 109 20.89 -0.10 -12.48
N PHE A 110 20.93 1.20 -12.75
CA PHE A 110 20.37 2.22 -11.86
C PHE A 110 18.87 2.00 -11.61
N SER A 111 18.12 1.53 -12.62
CA SER A 111 16.69 1.15 -12.45
C SER A 111 16.50 0.05 -11.41
N THR A 112 17.42 -0.92 -11.34
CA THR A 112 17.41 -1.98 -10.32
C THR A 112 17.69 -1.42 -8.93
N LEU A 113 18.64 -0.48 -8.81
CA LEU A 113 18.90 0.22 -7.54
C LEU A 113 17.65 0.96 -7.06
N CYS A 114 17.02 1.76 -7.94
CA CYS A 114 15.79 2.49 -7.61
C CYS A 114 14.65 1.54 -7.21
N ALA A 115 14.42 0.46 -7.96
CA ALA A 115 13.40 -0.51 -7.65
C ALA A 115 13.65 -1.22 -6.30
N ALA A 116 14.91 -1.54 -5.97
CA ALA A 116 15.27 -2.13 -4.69
C ALA A 116 15.06 -1.15 -3.52
N VAL A 117 15.43 0.12 -3.68
CA VAL A 117 15.18 1.16 -2.66
C VAL A 117 13.70 1.38 -2.44
N VAL A 118 12.93 1.50 -3.51
CA VAL A 118 11.46 1.70 -3.42
C VAL A 118 10.81 0.47 -2.78
N GLY A 119 11.13 -0.73 -3.24
CA GLY A 119 10.56 -1.98 -2.71
C GLY A 119 11.00 -2.31 -1.28
N GLY A 120 12.26 -2.04 -0.93
CA GLY A 120 12.83 -2.40 0.38
C GLY A 120 12.67 -1.35 1.48
N ILE A 121 12.36 -0.09 1.12
CA ILE A 121 12.23 1.00 2.10
C ILE A 121 10.91 1.75 1.95
N VAL A 122 10.58 2.24 0.73
CA VAL A 122 9.42 3.14 0.55
C VAL A 122 8.12 2.38 0.71
N PHE A 123 7.96 1.24 0.04
CA PHE A 123 6.75 0.44 0.15
C PHE A 123 6.49 -0.08 1.57
N PRO A 124 7.49 -0.67 2.27
CA PRO A 124 7.30 -1.03 3.68
C PRO A 124 6.87 0.16 4.54
N ALA A 125 7.52 1.32 4.37
CA ALA A 125 7.14 2.52 5.13
C ALA A 125 5.68 2.96 4.89
N MET A 126 5.16 2.76 3.69
CA MET A 126 3.77 3.08 3.37
C MET A 126 2.80 2.01 3.90
N TYR A 127 3.13 0.74 3.72
CA TYR A 127 2.31 -0.37 4.21
C TYR A 127 2.28 -0.46 5.74
N SER A 128 3.36 -0.11 6.43
CA SER A 128 3.43 -0.12 7.89
C SER A 128 2.34 0.75 8.55
N CYS A 129 1.89 1.79 7.87
CA CYS A 129 0.78 2.62 8.37
C CYS A 129 -0.50 1.82 8.63
N ILE A 130 -0.70 0.65 7.97
CA ILE A 130 -1.84 -0.23 8.21
C ILE A 130 -1.79 -0.82 9.62
N PHE A 131 -0.66 -1.41 10.03
CA PHE A 131 -0.58 -1.96 11.38
C PHE A 131 -0.40 -0.87 12.44
N LEU A 132 0.18 0.26 12.12
CA LEU A 132 0.24 1.42 13.02
C LEU A 132 -1.17 1.93 13.32
N LEU A 133 -2.05 2.05 12.32
CA LEU A 133 -3.47 2.35 12.53
C LEU A 133 -4.15 1.29 13.42
N ARG A 134 -3.83 -0.01 13.22
CA ARG A 134 -4.38 -1.11 14.02
C ARG A 134 -3.92 -1.05 15.47
N SER A 135 -2.70 -0.60 15.72
CA SER A 135 -2.08 -0.50 17.05
C SER A 135 -2.53 0.74 17.84
N TYR A 136 -3.30 1.63 17.23
CA TYR A 136 -3.79 2.82 17.93
C TYR A 136 -4.74 2.44 19.07
N ALA A 137 -4.53 2.99 20.28
CA ALA A 137 -5.01 2.45 21.54
C ALA A 137 -6.53 2.18 21.58
N ASP A 138 -7.37 3.19 21.31
CA ASP A 138 -8.80 3.08 21.59
C ASP A 138 -9.62 2.55 20.41
N PHE A 139 -9.34 3.01 19.18
CA PHE A 139 -10.15 2.75 18.00
C PHE A 139 -9.37 2.14 16.82
N GLY A 140 -8.25 1.48 17.08
CA GLY A 140 -7.40 0.89 16.05
C GLY A 140 -8.13 -0.09 15.11
N ARG A 141 -9.21 -0.75 15.61
CA ARG A 141 -10.06 -1.61 14.77
C ARG A 141 -10.91 -0.80 13.77
N VAL A 142 -11.27 0.44 14.09
CA VAL A 142 -11.96 1.35 13.16
C VAL A 142 -10.95 1.92 12.17
N TYR A 143 -9.85 2.45 12.69
CA TYR A 143 -8.85 3.14 11.87
C TYR A 143 -8.18 2.22 10.83
N VAL A 144 -7.91 0.97 11.17
CA VAL A 144 -7.30 0.01 10.21
C VAL A 144 -8.20 -0.31 9.02
N LEU A 145 -9.52 -0.17 9.16
CA LEU A 145 -10.48 -0.38 8.07
C LEU A 145 -10.55 0.82 7.13
N ALA A 146 -10.22 2.03 7.59
CA ALA A 146 -10.38 3.26 6.82
C ALA A 146 -9.68 3.22 5.44
N PRO A 147 -8.40 2.80 5.30
CA PRO A 147 -7.76 2.72 3.99
C PRO A 147 -8.49 1.82 3.00
N PHE A 148 -9.06 0.71 3.46
CA PHE A 148 -9.79 -0.23 2.61
C PHE A 148 -11.17 0.31 2.22
N PHE A 149 -11.90 0.92 3.15
CA PHE A 149 -13.18 1.57 2.87
C PHE A 149 -13.02 2.69 1.84
N ILE A 150 -11.98 3.52 2.01
CA ILE A 150 -11.65 4.61 1.09
C ILE A 150 -11.31 4.06 -0.30
N ALA A 151 -10.44 3.04 -0.39
CA ALA A 151 -10.04 2.46 -1.65
C ALA A 151 -11.23 1.84 -2.39
N PHE A 152 -11.94 0.90 -1.75
CA PHE A 152 -13.01 0.15 -2.42
C PHE A 152 -14.20 1.03 -2.84
N ALA A 153 -14.65 1.92 -1.96
CA ALA A 153 -15.77 2.81 -2.29
C ALA A 153 -15.35 3.90 -3.29
N GLY A 154 -14.13 4.39 -3.16
CA GLY A 154 -13.56 5.33 -4.11
C GLY A 154 -13.49 4.75 -5.51
N ASP A 155 -12.96 3.53 -5.68
CA ASP A 155 -12.88 2.85 -6.97
C ASP A 155 -14.28 2.55 -7.54
N ALA A 156 -15.21 2.10 -6.70
CA ALA A 156 -16.58 1.82 -7.13
C ALA A 156 -17.28 3.08 -7.69
N LEU A 157 -17.24 4.18 -6.93
CA LEU A 157 -17.89 5.43 -7.39
C LEU A 157 -17.11 6.11 -8.51
N SER A 158 -15.78 6.01 -8.55
CA SER A 158 -14.99 6.44 -9.71
C SER A 158 -15.43 5.72 -10.99
N MET A 159 -15.68 4.42 -10.91
CA MET A 159 -16.15 3.63 -12.04
C MET A 159 -17.55 4.08 -12.49
N TYR A 160 -18.54 4.20 -11.58
CA TYR A 160 -19.91 4.60 -11.92
C TYR A 160 -19.96 6.03 -12.47
N PHE A 161 -19.30 7.00 -11.83
CA PHE A 161 -19.24 8.37 -12.32
C PHE A 161 -18.52 8.43 -13.67
N GLY A 162 -17.47 7.63 -13.86
CA GLY A 162 -16.78 7.51 -15.13
C GLY A 162 -17.66 6.97 -16.24
N MET A 163 -18.54 5.99 -15.96
CA MET A 163 -19.50 5.44 -16.92
C MET A 163 -20.61 6.42 -17.25
N TRP A 164 -21.17 7.13 -16.26
CA TRP A 164 -22.33 8.01 -16.47
C TRP A 164 -21.95 9.39 -17.03
N PHE A 165 -20.83 9.95 -16.58
CA PHE A 165 -20.44 11.34 -16.86
C PHE A 165 -19.07 11.48 -17.55
N GLY A 166 -18.36 10.38 -17.77
CA GLY A 166 -16.97 10.38 -18.20
C GLY A 166 -16.78 10.67 -19.69
N LYS A 167 -16.70 11.94 -20.05
CA LYS A 167 -16.39 12.39 -21.42
C LYS A 167 -14.89 12.57 -21.70
N ARG A 168 -14.15 13.08 -20.70
CA ARG A 168 -12.71 13.44 -20.85
C ARG A 168 -11.84 12.46 -20.08
N LYS A 169 -10.82 11.90 -20.77
CA LYS A 169 -9.85 10.98 -20.15
C LYS A 169 -8.89 11.73 -19.24
N MET A 170 -8.53 11.10 -18.09
CA MET A 170 -7.59 11.67 -17.12
C MET A 170 -6.14 11.34 -17.48
N ALA A 171 -5.83 10.09 -17.80
CA ALA A 171 -4.49 9.60 -18.08
C ALA A 171 -4.51 8.61 -19.27
N PRO A 172 -4.67 9.10 -20.54
CA PRO A 172 -4.90 8.23 -21.69
C PRO A 172 -3.81 7.18 -21.94
N HIS A 173 -2.55 7.54 -21.69
CA HIS A 173 -1.38 6.69 -21.94
C HIS A 173 -1.11 5.68 -20.81
N VAL A 174 -1.51 5.98 -19.58
CA VAL A 174 -1.27 5.15 -18.39
C VAL A 174 -2.47 4.25 -18.12
N SER A 175 -3.66 4.84 -18.02
CA SER A 175 -4.93 4.15 -17.76
C SER A 175 -6.04 4.74 -18.65
N PRO A 176 -6.28 4.18 -19.85
CA PRO A 176 -7.20 4.73 -20.84
C PRO A 176 -8.67 4.70 -20.41
N HIS A 177 -9.02 3.96 -19.39
CA HIS A 177 -10.38 3.89 -18.88
C HIS A 177 -10.70 4.96 -17.83
N LYS A 178 -9.71 5.55 -17.16
CA LYS A 178 -9.91 6.60 -16.16
C LYS A 178 -10.34 7.92 -16.79
N THR A 179 -11.37 8.54 -16.20
CA THR A 179 -11.95 9.81 -16.64
C THR A 179 -11.92 10.84 -15.51
N TRP A 180 -11.94 12.14 -15.86
CA TRP A 180 -12.02 13.21 -14.87
C TRP A 180 -13.30 13.14 -14.02
N ALA A 181 -14.44 12.77 -14.63
CA ALA A 181 -15.66 12.56 -13.87
C ALA A 181 -15.52 11.45 -12.82
N GLY A 182 -14.88 10.34 -13.19
CA GLY A 182 -14.53 9.29 -12.23
C GLY A 182 -13.57 9.79 -11.15
N GLY A 183 -12.57 10.60 -11.54
CA GLY A 183 -11.64 11.21 -10.59
C GLY A 183 -12.31 12.06 -9.50
N PHE A 184 -13.40 12.75 -9.83
CA PHE A 184 -14.24 13.46 -8.83
C PHE A 184 -15.21 12.53 -8.08
N GLY A 185 -15.69 11.47 -8.73
CA GLY A 185 -16.57 10.47 -8.10
C GLY A 185 -15.90 9.70 -6.96
N GLY A 186 -14.60 9.42 -7.09
CA GLY A 186 -13.84 8.70 -6.07
C GLY A 186 -13.82 9.36 -4.69
N PRO A 187 -13.40 10.63 -4.56
CA PRO A 187 -13.47 11.36 -3.30
C PRO A 187 -14.84 11.39 -2.65
N ILE A 188 -15.91 11.53 -3.46
CA ILE A 188 -17.29 11.48 -2.96
C ILE A 188 -17.61 10.10 -2.37
N GLY A 189 -17.24 9.03 -3.07
CA GLY A 189 -17.45 7.66 -2.59
C GLY A 189 -16.70 7.36 -1.31
N SER A 190 -15.47 7.81 -1.24
CA SER A 190 -14.63 7.64 -0.06
C SER A 190 -15.12 8.44 1.14
N ALA A 191 -15.62 9.67 0.92
CA ALA A 191 -16.26 10.45 1.98
C ALA A 191 -17.49 9.73 2.54
N LEU A 192 -18.38 9.22 1.67
CA LEU A 192 -19.54 8.45 2.09
C LEU A 192 -19.16 7.15 2.84
N ALA A 193 -18.13 6.46 2.38
CA ALA A 193 -17.63 5.25 3.05
C ALA A 193 -17.07 5.55 4.44
N MET A 194 -16.36 6.67 4.62
CA MET A 194 -15.87 7.09 5.93
C MET A 194 -17.00 7.50 6.88
N LEU A 195 -18.05 8.14 6.38
CA LEU A 195 -19.27 8.39 7.16
C LEU A 195 -19.92 7.07 7.62
N LEU A 196 -20.04 6.09 6.73
CA LEU A 196 -20.55 4.77 7.06
C LEU A 196 -19.66 4.06 8.10
N LEU A 197 -18.34 4.11 7.94
CA LEU A 197 -17.39 3.55 8.90
C LEU A 197 -17.53 4.22 10.28
N GLY A 198 -17.73 5.54 10.32
CA GLY A 198 -18.00 6.29 11.55
C GLY A 198 -19.28 5.82 12.24
N LEU A 199 -20.36 5.62 11.49
CA LEU A 199 -21.63 5.08 12.01
C LEU A 199 -21.50 3.67 12.58
N ILE A 200 -20.76 2.80 11.88
CA ILE A 200 -20.45 1.43 12.34
C ILE A 200 -19.63 1.49 13.63
N GLY A 201 -18.57 2.28 13.65
CA GLY A 201 -17.71 2.45 14.81
C GLY A 201 -18.44 3.01 16.02
N GLN A 202 -19.31 3.99 15.82
CA GLN A 202 -20.15 4.56 16.88
C GLN A 202 -21.08 3.51 17.49
N LYS A 203 -21.77 2.76 16.64
CA LYS A 203 -22.77 1.78 17.09
C LYS A 203 -22.17 0.58 17.82
N TRP A 204 -21.00 0.12 17.38
CA TRP A 204 -20.46 -1.18 17.82
C TRP A 204 -19.25 -1.08 18.72
N LEU A 205 -18.51 0.04 18.67
CA LEU A 205 -17.26 0.24 19.40
C LEU A 205 -17.27 1.51 20.27
N GLY A 206 -18.38 2.25 20.34
CA GLY A 206 -18.46 3.49 21.12
C GLY A 206 -17.60 4.63 20.59
N TYR A 207 -17.16 4.52 19.32
CA TYR A 207 -16.40 5.59 18.66
C TYR A 207 -17.28 6.85 18.53
N ALA A 208 -16.77 8.01 18.90
CA ALA A 208 -17.48 9.29 18.80
C ALA A 208 -16.86 10.16 17.69
N PRO A 209 -17.23 9.93 16.41
CA PRO A 209 -16.60 10.58 15.28
C PRO A 209 -17.04 12.02 15.09
N ASP A 210 -16.11 12.86 14.63
CA ASP A 210 -16.43 14.07 13.90
C ASP A 210 -16.69 13.71 12.43
N TYR A 211 -17.95 13.66 12.04
CA TYR A 211 -18.35 13.23 10.70
C TYR A 211 -17.81 14.14 9.59
N ALA A 212 -17.66 15.45 9.84
CA ALA A 212 -17.10 16.38 8.87
C ALA A 212 -15.62 16.07 8.61
N ARG A 213 -14.86 15.80 9.66
CA ARG A 213 -13.44 15.38 9.56
C ARG A 213 -13.31 14.02 8.87
N LEU A 214 -14.16 13.05 9.22
CA LEU A 214 -14.16 11.74 8.54
C LEU A 214 -14.37 11.88 7.04
N ALA A 215 -15.39 12.64 6.61
CA ALA A 215 -15.67 12.88 5.20
C ALA A 215 -14.48 13.57 4.49
N LEU A 216 -13.90 14.59 5.13
CA LEU A 216 -12.73 15.30 4.60
C LEU A 216 -11.53 14.35 4.40
N VAL A 217 -11.20 13.57 5.44
CA VAL A 217 -10.08 12.60 5.38
C VAL A 217 -10.34 11.57 4.29
N GLY A 218 -11.56 11.03 4.17
CA GLY A 218 -11.92 10.11 3.11
C GLY A 218 -11.71 10.69 1.72
N ALA A 219 -12.18 11.92 1.50
CA ALA A 219 -12.03 12.61 0.22
C ALA A 219 -10.55 12.89 -0.12
N VAL A 220 -9.80 13.44 0.83
CA VAL A 220 -8.37 13.76 0.64
C VAL A 220 -7.54 12.49 0.41
N ALA A 221 -7.70 11.47 1.25
CA ALA A 221 -6.95 10.24 1.14
C ALA A 221 -7.22 9.49 -0.19
N ASN A 222 -8.45 9.58 -0.72
CA ASN A 222 -8.77 9.00 -2.02
C ASN A 222 -7.98 9.65 -3.18
N VAL A 223 -7.73 10.95 -3.14
CA VAL A 223 -6.90 11.61 -4.16
C VAL A 223 -5.51 10.98 -4.22
N PHE A 224 -4.92 10.70 -3.05
CA PHE A 224 -3.63 10.00 -2.98
C PHE A 224 -3.75 8.53 -3.44
N GLY A 225 -4.85 7.85 -3.13
CA GLY A 225 -5.12 6.50 -3.64
C GLY A 225 -5.21 6.44 -5.16
N GLN A 226 -5.88 7.40 -5.79
CA GLN A 226 -5.94 7.53 -7.26
C GLN A 226 -4.55 7.79 -7.86
N LEU A 227 -3.72 8.61 -7.20
CA LEU A 227 -2.33 8.82 -7.59
C LEU A 227 -1.52 7.52 -7.49
N GLY A 228 -1.75 6.73 -6.43
CA GLY A 228 -1.10 5.43 -6.22
C GLY A 228 -1.38 4.47 -7.36
N ASP A 229 -2.65 4.22 -7.67
CA ASP A 229 -3.06 3.34 -8.78
C ASP A 229 -2.48 3.84 -10.13
N LEU A 230 -2.50 5.15 -10.39
CA LEU A 230 -1.88 5.71 -11.60
C LEU A 230 -0.36 5.51 -11.61
N SER A 231 0.32 5.68 -10.48
CA SER A 231 1.77 5.49 -10.36
C SER A 231 2.16 4.04 -10.60
N MET A 232 1.45 3.09 -9.98
CA MET A 232 1.69 1.66 -10.21
C MET A 232 1.33 1.26 -11.64
N SER A 233 0.28 1.84 -12.21
CA SER A 233 -0.06 1.62 -13.62
C SER A 233 1.01 2.17 -14.57
N LEU A 234 1.62 3.32 -14.27
CA LEU A 234 2.74 3.89 -15.04
C LEU A 234 3.92 2.92 -15.12
N ILE A 235 4.36 2.38 -13.98
CA ILE A 235 5.46 1.41 -13.92
C ILE A 235 5.15 0.16 -14.77
N LYS A 236 3.91 -0.34 -14.72
CA LYS A 236 3.47 -1.47 -15.57
C LYS A 236 3.58 -1.14 -17.05
N ARG A 237 3.14 0.05 -17.48
CA ARG A 237 3.21 0.45 -18.90
C ARG A 237 4.64 0.64 -19.37
N GLU A 238 5.51 1.23 -18.55
CA GLU A 238 6.93 1.36 -18.86
C GLU A 238 7.61 0.00 -19.02
N ALA A 239 7.24 -0.97 -18.19
CA ALA A 239 7.72 -2.35 -18.31
C ALA A 239 7.05 -3.18 -19.42
N GLY A 240 6.05 -2.62 -20.13
CA GLY A 240 5.31 -3.32 -21.18
C GLY A 240 4.36 -4.42 -20.68
N ILE A 241 3.99 -4.41 -19.40
CA ILE A 241 3.11 -5.40 -18.79
C ILE A 241 1.76 -4.77 -18.41
N LYS A 242 0.79 -5.64 -18.07
CA LYS A 242 -0.52 -5.23 -17.59
C LYS A 242 -0.68 -5.48 -16.09
N ASP A 243 -0.25 -6.61 -15.61
CA ASP A 243 -0.35 -7.05 -14.22
C ASP A 243 1.06 -7.40 -13.70
N TYR A 244 1.36 -7.10 -12.43
CA TYR A 244 2.68 -7.35 -11.83
C TYR A 244 3.00 -8.85 -11.71
N SER A 245 2.00 -9.66 -11.42
CA SER A 245 2.11 -11.12 -11.34
C SER A 245 0.74 -11.78 -11.53
N HIS A 246 0.71 -13.10 -11.46
CA HIS A 246 -0.52 -13.91 -11.48
C HIS A 246 -0.83 -14.55 -10.13
N LEU A 247 -0.34 -13.97 -9.03
CA LEU A 247 -0.49 -14.51 -7.68
C LEU A 247 -1.96 -14.75 -7.32
N PHE A 248 -2.84 -13.82 -7.65
CA PHE A 248 -4.28 -13.95 -7.45
C PHE A 248 -5.02 -14.37 -8.74
N LEU A 249 -4.38 -15.24 -9.53
CA LEU A 249 -4.93 -15.76 -10.78
C LEU A 249 -5.29 -14.63 -11.77
N THR A 250 -6.59 -14.44 -12.01
CA THR A 250 -7.12 -13.41 -12.91
C THR A 250 -7.19 -12.00 -12.28
N HIS A 251 -6.80 -11.84 -11.01
CA HIS A 251 -6.79 -10.57 -10.30
C HIS A 251 -5.42 -9.89 -10.26
N GLY A 252 -4.39 -10.45 -10.90
CA GLY A 252 -3.06 -9.87 -10.90
C GLY A 252 -2.25 -10.19 -9.64
N GLY A 253 -1.26 -9.36 -9.34
CA GLY A 253 -0.36 -9.50 -8.21
C GLY A 253 -0.83 -8.78 -6.93
N MET A 254 0.07 -8.80 -5.95
CA MET A 254 -0.12 -8.09 -4.67
C MET A 254 -0.16 -6.59 -4.89
N LEU A 255 0.79 -6.05 -5.68
CA LEU A 255 0.81 -4.63 -6.03
C LEU A 255 -0.45 -4.19 -6.80
N ASP A 256 -1.02 -5.08 -7.64
CA ASP A 256 -2.26 -4.76 -8.35
C ASP A 256 -3.49 -4.66 -7.43
N ARG A 257 -3.41 -5.19 -6.21
CA ARG A 257 -4.53 -5.21 -5.25
C ARG A 257 -4.40 -4.15 -4.16
N PHE A 258 -3.20 -3.73 -3.87
CA PHE A 258 -2.92 -2.83 -2.75
C PHE A 258 -2.29 -1.49 -3.19
N ASP A 259 -2.23 -1.20 -4.49
CA ASP A 259 -1.67 0.02 -5.06
C ASP A 259 -2.32 1.30 -4.50
N SER A 260 -3.64 1.39 -4.50
CA SER A 260 -4.38 2.51 -3.91
C SER A 260 -4.26 2.53 -2.39
N THR A 261 -4.43 1.36 -1.74
CA THR A 261 -4.41 1.25 -0.27
C THR A 261 -3.06 1.68 0.31
N MET A 262 -1.96 1.35 -0.37
CA MET A 262 -0.60 1.74 0.02
C MET A 262 -0.44 3.26 0.12
N PHE A 263 -1.03 4.03 -0.79
CA PHE A 263 -0.98 5.49 -0.76
C PHE A 263 -2.00 6.12 0.20
N ILE A 264 -3.12 5.46 0.42
CA ILE A 264 -4.17 5.93 1.33
C ILE A 264 -3.74 5.77 2.80
N ALA A 265 -3.13 4.64 3.15
CA ALA A 265 -2.81 4.31 4.53
C ALA A 265 -1.93 5.36 5.25
N PRO A 266 -0.84 5.89 4.66
CA PRO A 266 -0.06 6.97 5.26
C PRO A 266 -0.87 8.23 5.52
N VAL A 267 -1.74 8.61 4.59
CA VAL A 267 -2.58 9.82 4.72
C VAL A 267 -3.53 9.67 5.91
N VAL A 268 -4.24 8.55 5.98
CA VAL A 268 -5.13 8.26 7.13
C VAL A 268 -4.34 8.24 8.42
N TYR A 269 -3.17 7.59 8.43
CA TYR A 269 -2.31 7.54 9.62
C TYR A 269 -1.88 8.93 10.09
N PHE A 270 -1.50 9.83 9.19
CA PHE A 270 -1.13 11.20 9.54
C PHE A 270 -2.29 11.98 10.16
N PHE A 271 -3.51 11.78 9.67
CA PHE A 271 -4.69 12.43 10.27
C PHE A 271 -5.03 11.86 11.65
N VAL A 272 -4.89 10.55 11.84
CA VAL A 272 -5.09 9.90 13.15
C VAL A 272 -3.99 10.31 14.13
N ALA A 273 -2.72 10.21 13.74
CA ALA A 273 -1.58 10.58 14.59
C ALA A 273 -1.53 12.08 14.92
N GLY A 274 -2.05 12.91 14.02
CA GLY A 274 -2.19 14.36 14.24
C GLY A 274 -3.39 14.75 15.10
N GLY A 275 -4.18 13.80 15.62
CA GLY A 275 -5.34 14.07 16.48
C GLY A 275 -6.52 14.75 15.74
N ILE A 276 -6.60 14.57 14.42
CA ILE A 276 -7.69 15.11 13.61
C ILE A 276 -8.88 14.13 13.56
N LEU A 277 -8.60 12.83 13.63
CA LEU A 277 -9.58 11.74 13.73
C LEU A 277 -9.59 11.14 15.11
#